data_706cc5fdf292d35a181f02a297d59f41
#
_entry.id   706cc5fdf292d35a181f02a297d59f41
#
_cell.length_a   1.000
_cell.length_b   1.000
_cell.length_c   1.000
_cell.angle_alpha   90.00
_cell.angle_beta   90.00
_cell.angle_gamma   90.00
#
_symmetry.space_group_name_H-M   'P 1'
#
loop_
_entity.id
_entity.type
_entity.pdbx_description
1 polymer ?
#
loop_
_entity_poly.entity_id
_entity_poly.type
_entity_poly.pdbx_seq_one_letter_code
_entity_poly.pdbx_strand_id
1 'polypeptide(L)'
;VRELAAAFWTRLNQPMAIGEGAWFLPNLSEVHIQPPQTSADGRYLGATVAVEGVPKVVIGARPVPAVTPLPTLTEGPVAPVFSVKVRGFISYPEAAAIVREHLASALAAQNLPAIRLASVSMSGRGENVVVALQVHGFLSGKFYLFGVPRFESTRGSMAGGKLTLDHPRFSFTSDGPFTTLVLSFVRQRIQRDLEAAAWWDVTPELQRAMPGLEAALNRELTPEARLEGRLTEFGPGEVRVGPDGLEAWYRLGGQIGVVVAPLN
;
A
#
# COMPACT_ATOMS: atom_id res chain seq x y z
N VAL A 1 17.08 -32.73 -1.88
CA VAL A 1 17.30 -31.48 -1.11
C VAL A 1 17.15 -30.25 -1.99
N ARG A 2 17.85 -30.14 -3.14
CA ARG A 2 17.81 -28.97 -4.03
C ARG A 2 16.42 -28.71 -4.63
N GLU A 3 15.71 -29.76 -5.03
CA GLU A 3 14.34 -29.64 -5.56
C GLU A 3 13.36 -29.16 -4.48
N LEU A 4 13.48 -29.67 -3.26
CA LEU A 4 12.68 -29.22 -2.13
C LEU A 4 12.94 -27.74 -1.80
N ALA A 5 14.21 -27.33 -1.77
CA ALA A 5 14.57 -25.94 -1.58
C ALA A 5 14.04 -25.01 -2.70
N ALA A 6 14.08 -25.46 -3.94
CA ALA A 6 13.54 -24.71 -5.08
C ALA A 6 12.01 -24.58 -5.02
N ALA A 7 11.31 -25.64 -4.62
CA ALA A 7 9.87 -25.61 -4.41
C ALA A 7 9.48 -24.65 -3.28
N PHE A 8 10.21 -24.70 -2.16
CA PHE A 8 10.05 -23.80 -1.04
C PHE A 8 10.30 -22.34 -1.42
N TRP A 9 11.38 -22.06 -2.15
CA TRP A 9 11.70 -20.75 -2.67
C TRP A 9 10.60 -20.18 -3.57
N THR A 10 10.11 -21.00 -4.50
CA THR A 10 9.00 -20.63 -5.38
C THR A 10 7.75 -20.27 -4.56
N ARG A 11 7.46 -21.05 -3.50
CA ARG A 11 6.30 -20.81 -2.65
C ARG A 11 6.43 -19.55 -1.78
N LEU A 12 7.64 -19.23 -1.32
CA LEU A 12 7.92 -17.98 -0.61
C LEU A 12 7.68 -16.75 -1.49
N ASN A 13 7.96 -16.84 -2.78
CA ASN A 13 7.80 -15.75 -3.75
C ASN A 13 6.38 -15.63 -4.33
N GLN A 14 5.42 -16.47 -3.94
CA GLN A 14 4.04 -16.39 -4.42
C GLN A 14 3.35 -15.11 -3.92
N PRO A 15 2.53 -14.45 -4.77
CA PRO A 15 1.67 -13.35 -4.35
C PRO A 15 0.68 -13.81 -3.28
N MET A 16 0.61 -13.06 -2.19
CA MET A 16 -0.28 -13.31 -1.06
C MET A 16 -1.36 -12.24 -1.01
N ALA A 17 -2.63 -12.67 -0.87
CA ALA A 17 -3.73 -11.73 -0.64
C ALA A 17 -3.62 -11.18 0.79
N ILE A 18 -3.62 -9.86 0.93
CA ILE A 18 -3.58 -9.15 2.22
C ILE A 18 -4.85 -8.34 2.47
N GLY A 19 -5.77 -8.34 1.51
CA GLY A 19 -7.06 -7.66 1.56
C GLY A 19 -7.80 -7.84 0.25
N GLU A 20 -8.99 -7.29 0.15
CA GLU A 20 -9.78 -7.31 -1.09
C GLU A 20 -9.05 -6.52 -2.18
N GLY A 21 -8.65 -7.21 -3.26
CA GLY A 21 -7.88 -6.61 -4.35
C GLY A 21 -6.47 -6.12 -3.95
N ALA A 22 -5.93 -6.52 -2.80
CA ALA A 22 -4.59 -6.13 -2.36
C ALA A 22 -3.69 -7.37 -2.23
N TRP A 23 -2.52 -7.28 -2.85
CA TRP A 23 -1.57 -8.39 -2.99
C TRP A 23 -0.19 -8.00 -2.49
N PHE A 24 0.40 -8.82 -1.63
CA PHE A 24 1.79 -8.70 -1.20
C PHE A 24 2.67 -9.64 -2.02
N LEU A 25 3.71 -9.10 -2.63
CA LEU A 25 4.74 -9.83 -3.36
C LEU A 25 6.04 -9.72 -2.58
N PRO A 26 6.59 -10.82 -2.10
CA PRO A 26 7.86 -10.81 -1.35
C PRO A 26 9.05 -10.36 -2.19
N ASN A 27 9.12 -10.76 -3.47
CA ASN A 27 10.23 -10.47 -4.40
C ASN A 27 11.59 -10.72 -3.74
N LEU A 28 11.77 -11.91 -3.20
CA LEU A 28 13.01 -12.34 -2.56
C LEU A 28 14.09 -12.61 -3.62
N SER A 29 15.32 -12.20 -3.36
CA SER A 29 16.45 -12.28 -4.29
C SER A 29 17.65 -13.01 -3.71
N GLU A 30 17.84 -12.98 -2.39
CA GLU A 30 19.03 -13.51 -1.74
C GLU A 30 18.68 -14.36 -0.52
N VAL A 31 19.55 -15.32 -0.20
CA VAL A 31 19.44 -16.18 0.99
C VAL A 31 20.78 -16.24 1.69
N HIS A 32 20.79 -15.91 2.96
CA HIS A 32 21.92 -16.05 3.84
C HIS A 32 21.63 -17.10 4.90
N ILE A 33 22.63 -17.91 5.21
CA ILE A 33 22.54 -18.93 6.25
C ILE A 33 23.59 -18.69 7.32
N GLN A 34 23.18 -18.79 8.56
CA GLN A 34 24.13 -18.87 9.67
C GLN A 34 24.47 -20.35 9.90
N PRO A 35 25.73 -20.67 10.18
CA PRO A 35 26.12 -22.04 10.48
C PRO A 35 25.22 -22.67 11.53
N PRO A 36 24.76 -23.92 11.34
CA PRO A 36 23.91 -24.60 12.30
C PRO A 36 24.54 -24.66 13.68
N GLN A 37 23.73 -24.39 14.70
CA GLN A 37 24.15 -24.42 16.09
C GLN A 37 23.35 -25.50 16.84
N THR A 38 24.04 -26.29 17.63
CA THR A 38 23.40 -27.24 18.51
C THR A 38 22.90 -26.52 19.78
N SER A 39 21.69 -26.81 20.22
CA SER A 39 21.17 -26.29 21.49
C SER A 39 22.05 -26.75 22.67
N ALA A 40 22.06 -25.96 23.77
CA ALA A 40 22.89 -26.25 24.93
C ALA A 40 22.65 -27.66 25.56
N ASP A 41 21.44 -28.21 25.37
CA ASP A 41 21.04 -29.54 25.79
C ASP A 41 21.31 -30.65 24.76
N GLY A 42 21.87 -30.30 23.59
CA GLY A 42 22.20 -31.21 22.49
C GLY A 42 21.00 -31.82 21.76
N ARG A 43 19.77 -31.40 22.08
CA ARG A 43 18.54 -32.03 21.55
C ARG A 43 18.08 -31.43 20.22
N TYR A 44 18.49 -30.23 19.92
CA TYR A 44 18.02 -29.51 18.74
C TYR A 44 19.20 -28.96 17.93
N LEU A 45 19.09 -29.06 16.64
CA LEU A 45 19.99 -28.39 15.70
C LEU A 45 19.22 -27.17 15.14
N GLY A 46 19.68 -25.96 15.46
CA GLY A 46 19.12 -24.70 14.95
C GLY A 46 19.90 -24.20 13.77
N ALA A 47 19.22 -23.83 12.72
CA ALA A 47 19.81 -23.07 11.61
C ALA A 47 19.00 -21.78 11.45
N THR A 48 19.71 -20.65 11.33
CA THR A 48 19.07 -19.37 11.05
C THR A 48 19.29 -19.00 9.60
N VAL A 49 18.20 -18.69 8.91
CA VAL A 49 18.23 -18.30 7.49
C VAL A 49 17.66 -16.90 7.38
N ALA A 50 18.38 -16.01 6.73
CA ALA A 50 17.87 -14.72 6.32
C ALA A 50 17.55 -14.73 4.82
N VAL A 51 16.52 -14.02 4.46
CA VAL A 51 16.16 -13.78 3.06
C VAL A 51 16.10 -12.28 2.83
N GLU A 52 16.67 -11.85 1.72
CA GLU A 52 16.62 -10.46 1.29
C GLU A 52 15.76 -10.32 0.04
N GLY A 53 15.12 -9.16 -0.10
CA GLY A 53 14.28 -8.87 -1.25
C GLY A 53 13.71 -7.47 -1.21
N VAL A 54 12.99 -7.11 -2.26
CA VAL A 54 12.27 -5.83 -2.38
C VAL A 54 10.77 -6.11 -2.43
N PRO A 55 10.11 -6.28 -1.28
CA PRO A 55 8.69 -6.60 -1.25
C PRO A 55 7.86 -5.46 -1.84
N LYS A 56 6.72 -5.84 -2.42
CA LYS A 56 5.83 -4.92 -3.12
C LYS A 56 4.38 -5.23 -2.77
N VAL A 57 3.57 -4.18 -2.58
CA VAL A 57 2.11 -4.29 -2.51
C VAL A 57 1.53 -3.76 -3.82
N VAL A 58 0.61 -4.51 -4.40
CA VAL A 58 -0.11 -4.14 -5.63
C VAL A 58 -1.60 -4.17 -5.31
N ILE A 59 -2.29 -3.10 -5.69
CA ILE A 59 -3.75 -3.02 -5.61
C ILE A 59 -4.31 -3.29 -7.00
N GLY A 60 -5.38 -4.10 -7.07
CA GLY A 60 -6.05 -4.49 -8.30
C GLY A 60 -6.02 -6.00 -8.56
N ALA A 61 -5.87 -6.41 -9.80
CA ALA A 61 -5.82 -7.81 -10.20
C ALA A 61 -4.62 -8.54 -9.60
N ARG A 62 -4.78 -9.85 -9.34
CA ARG A 62 -3.69 -10.70 -8.85
C ARG A 62 -2.49 -10.63 -9.80
N PRO A 63 -1.31 -10.16 -9.32
CA PRO A 63 -0.12 -10.10 -10.17
C PRO A 63 0.42 -11.49 -10.47
N VAL A 64 1.03 -11.62 -11.65
CA VAL A 64 1.78 -12.82 -12.02
C VAL A 64 3.11 -12.78 -11.27
N PRO A 65 3.48 -13.84 -10.52
CA PRO A 65 4.75 -13.88 -9.81
C PRO A 65 5.92 -13.89 -10.80
N ALA A 66 6.95 -13.12 -10.51
CA ALA A 66 8.21 -13.27 -11.24
C ALA A 66 8.83 -14.63 -10.89
N VAL A 67 9.28 -15.36 -11.91
CA VAL A 67 10.03 -16.59 -11.71
C VAL A 67 11.44 -16.21 -11.25
N THR A 68 11.71 -16.36 -9.98
CA THR A 68 13.03 -16.09 -9.41
C THR A 68 13.71 -17.43 -9.16
N PRO A 69 14.86 -17.71 -9.78
CA PRO A 69 15.60 -18.95 -9.53
C PRO A 69 16.08 -18.97 -8.08
N LEU A 70 16.25 -20.17 -7.52
CA LEU A 70 16.84 -20.35 -6.19
C LEU A 70 18.25 -19.73 -6.19
N PRO A 71 18.51 -18.71 -5.34
CA PRO A 71 19.81 -18.09 -5.27
C PRO A 71 20.87 -19.03 -4.67
N THR A 72 22.13 -18.67 -4.83
CA THR A 72 23.23 -19.35 -4.14
C THR A 72 23.17 -18.97 -2.66
N LEU A 73 23.29 -19.98 -1.80
CA LEU A 73 23.39 -19.75 -0.36
C LEU A 73 24.72 -19.09 -0.02
N THR A 74 24.65 -17.98 0.71
CA THR A 74 25.82 -17.27 1.23
C THR A 74 25.84 -17.35 2.75
N GLU A 75 27.02 -17.54 3.33
CA GLU A 75 27.18 -17.47 4.78
C GLU A 75 27.26 -16.01 5.24
N GLY A 76 26.54 -15.67 6.30
CA GLY A 76 26.54 -14.30 6.82
C GLY A 76 25.85 -14.18 8.18
N PRO A 77 26.05 -13.06 8.88
CA PRO A 77 25.34 -12.78 10.12
C PRO A 77 23.84 -12.61 9.83
N VAL A 78 23.01 -13.25 10.63
CA VAL A 78 21.56 -13.18 10.52
C VAL A 78 20.98 -12.64 11.82
N ALA A 79 20.22 -11.55 11.73
CA ALA A 79 19.47 -11.01 12.85
C ALA A 79 18.07 -11.67 12.94
N PRO A 80 17.55 -11.92 14.14
CA PRO A 80 16.21 -12.51 14.30
C PRO A 80 15.07 -11.53 14.00
N VAL A 81 15.40 -10.35 13.53
CA VAL A 81 14.45 -9.27 13.20
C VAL A 81 14.54 -8.94 11.73
N PHE A 82 13.41 -8.64 11.12
CA PHE A 82 13.38 -8.10 9.77
C PHE A 82 13.00 -6.62 9.78
N SER A 83 13.54 -5.89 8.83
CA SER A 83 13.11 -4.53 8.51
C SER A 83 13.11 -4.37 7.00
N VAL A 84 11.95 -4.15 6.43
CA VAL A 84 11.77 -4.08 4.98
C VAL A 84 11.04 -2.79 4.60
N LYS A 85 11.43 -2.22 3.46
CA LYS A 85 10.67 -1.15 2.81
C LYS A 85 9.79 -1.80 1.75
N VAL A 86 8.49 -1.66 1.91
CA VAL A 86 7.49 -2.19 0.97
C VAL A 86 7.03 -1.06 0.08
N ARG A 87 7.06 -1.29 -1.22
CA ARG A 87 6.51 -0.36 -2.21
C ARG A 87 5.07 -0.73 -2.50
N GLY A 88 4.11 0.15 -2.13
CA GLY A 88 2.75 0.11 -2.60
C GLY A 88 2.62 0.87 -3.93
N PHE A 89 1.78 0.36 -4.82
CA PHE A 89 1.45 1.00 -6.08
C PHE A 89 -0.07 0.96 -6.28
N ILE A 90 -0.63 2.10 -6.71
CA ILE A 90 -2.00 2.22 -7.16
C ILE A 90 -2.03 2.97 -8.48
N SER A 91 -2.69 2.42 -9.49
CA SER A 91 -2.85 3.10 -10.77
C SER A 91 -3.78 4.32 -10.66
N TYR A 92 -3.62 5.31 -11.55
CA TYR A 92 -4.50 6.48 -11.55
C TYR A 92 -5.97 6.14 -11.75
N PRO A 93 -6.37 5.18 -12.61
CA PRO A 93 -7.76 4.77 -12.72
C PRO A 93 -8.34 4.20 -11.43
N GLU A 94 -7.60 3.36 -10.72
CA GLU A 94 -8.02 2.77 -9.44
C GLU A 94 -8.11 3.85 -8.35
N ALA A 95 -7.11 4.72 -8.25
CA ALA A 95 -7.14 5.86 -7.31
C ALA A 95 -8.32 6.80 -7.60
N ALA A 96 -8.60 7.08 -8.89
CA ALA A 96 -9.76 7.88 -9.28
C ALA A 96 -11.09 7.24 -8.91
N ALA A 97 -11.20 5.91 -8.98
CA ALA A 97 -12.40 5.18 -8.56
C ALA A 97 -12.65 5.34 -7.06
N ILE A 98 -11.62 5.22 -6.23
CA ILE A 98 -11.69 5.41 -4.78
C ILE A 98 -12.08 6.87 -4.44
N VAL A 99 -11.42 7.85 -5.07
CA VAL A 99 -11.73 9.27 -4.86
C VAL A 99 -13.18 9.58 -5.27
N ARG A 100 -13.67 8.98 -6.36
CA ARG A 100 -15.05 9.15 -6.81
C ARG A 100 -16.04 8.64 -5.77
N GLU A 101 -15.81 7.49 -5.19
CA GLU A 101 -16.69 6.91 -4.16
C GLU A 101 -16.75 7.79 -2.91
N HIS A 102 -15.60 8.26 -2.43
CA HIS A 102 -15.51 9.15 -1.28
C HIS A 102 -16.20 10.50 -1.52
N LEU A 103 -15.96 11.13 -2.68
CA LEU A 103 -16.61 12.39 -3.04
C LEU A 103 -18.11 12.23 -3.24
N ALA A 104 -18.58 11.15 -3.84
CA ALA A 104 -20.01 10.88 -4.00
C ALA A 104 -20.69 10.75 -2.64
N SER A 105 -20.08 10.04 -1.69
CA SER A 105 -20.56 9.89 -0.32
C SER A 105 -20.59 11.23 0.44
N ALA A 106 -19.53 12.04 0.31
CA ALA A 106 -19.43 13.35 0.94
C ALA A 106 -20.49 14.34 0.39
N LEU A 107 -20.70 14.37 -0.93
CA LEU A 107 -21.72 15.20 -1.57
C LEU A 107 -23.14 14.78 -1.16
N ALA A 108 -23.40 13.48 -1.05
CA ALA A 108 -24.70 12.97 -0.59
C ALA A 108 -24.97 13.37 0.87
N ALA A 109 -23.98 13.32 1.75
CA ALA A 109 -24.10 13.69 3.16
C ALA A 109 -24.38 15.19 3.38
N GLN A 110 -23.92 16.06 2.46
CA GLN A 110 -24.11 17.51 2.56
C GLN A 110 -25.44 18.02 2.01
N ASN A 111 -26.35 17.12 1.55
CA ASN A 111 -27.64 17.49 0.95
C ASN A 111 -27.51 18.61 -0.11
N LEU A 112 -26.49 18.54 -0.96
CA LEU A 112 -26.31 19.44 -2.10
C LEU A 112 -26.97 18.83 -3.36
N PRO A 113 -28.32 18.89 -3.50
CA PRO A 113 -29.03 18.19 -4.56
C PRO A 113 -28.74 18.75 -5.96
N ALA A 114 -28.07 19.89 -6.00
CA ALA A 114 -27.85 20.64 -7.24
C ALA A 114 -26.50 20.32 -7.94
N ILE A 115 -25.63 19.52 -7.33
CA ILE A 115 -24.31 19.17 -7.91
C ILE A 115 -24.23 17.66 -8.04
N ARG A 116 -23.99 17.18 -9.26
CA ARG A 116 -23.78 15.76 -9.56
C ARG A 116 -22.37 15.56 -10.08
N LEU A 117 -21.62 14.64 -9.45
CA LEU A 117 -20.33 14.23 -9.92
C LEU A 117 -20.50 13.29 -11.13
N ALA A 118 -20.06 13.72 -12.30
CA ALA A 118 -20.16 12.93 -13.53
C ALA A 118 -18.96 12.02 -13.72
N SER A 119 -17.74 12.56 -13.53
CA SER A 119 -16.51 11.76 -13.63
C SER A 119 -15.42 12.28 -12.72
N VAL A 120 -14.51 11.38 -12.36
CA VAL A 120 -13.24 11.67 -11.69
C VAL A 120 -12.14 11.05 -12.53
N SER A 121 -11.09 11.78 -12.77
CA SER A 121 -9.86 11.26 -13.36
C SER A 121 -8.66 11.77 -12.60
N MET A 122 -7.58 10.98 -12.59
CA MET A 122 -6.32 11.34 -11.95
C MET A 122 -5.17 11.19 -12.93
N SER A 123 -4.14 11.98 -12.74
CA SER A 123 -2.89 11.92 -13.49
C SER A 123 -1.75 12.52 -12.68
N GLY A 124 -0.50 12.23 -13.08
CA GLY A 124 0.69 12.84 -12.52
C GLY A 124 1.23 13.98 -13.37
N ARG A 125 1.76 15.01 -12.73
CA ARG A 125 2.48 16.10 -13.39
C ARG A 125 3.65 16.56 -12.52
N GLY A 126 4.85 16.07 -12.82
CA GLY A 126 6.01 16.25 -11.95
C GLY A 126 5.74 15.60 -10.59
N GLU A 127 5.91 16.35 -9.52
CA GLU A 127 5.63 15.87 -8.15
C GLU A 127 4.16 16.02 -7.75
N ASN A 128 3.33 16.65 -8.59
CA ASN A 128 1.94 16.89 -8.28
C ASN A 128 1.04 15.78 -8.82
N VAL A 129 0.07 15.38 -8.03
CA VAL A 129 -1.10 14.67 -8.51
C VAL A 129 -2.13 15.71 -8.98
N VAL A 130 -2.80 15.40 -10.07
CA VAL A 130 -3.89 16.17 -10.64
C VAL A 130 -5.16 15.35 -10.55
N VAL A 131 -6.14 15.83 -9.80
CA VAL A 131 -7.49 15.25 -9.74
C VAL A 131 -8.42 16.14 -10.55
N ALA A 132 -9.00 15.62 -11.62
CA ALA A 132 -9.96 16.35 -12.44
C ALA A 132 -11.37 15.79 -12.19
N LEU A 133 -12.29 16.66 -11.80
CA LEU A 133 -13.68 16.38 -11.47
C LEU A 133 -14.58 17.03 -12.52
N GLN A 134 -15.41 16.24 -13.19
CA GLN A 134 -16.51 16.77 -14.03
C GLN A 134 -17.78 16.80 -13.19
N VAL A 135 -18.39 17.95 -13.08
CA VAL A 135 -19.66 18.13 -12.36
C VAL A 135 -20.75 18.67 -13.26
N HIS A 136 -21.98 18.31 -12.98
CA HIS A 136 -23.20 18.79 -13.64
C HIS A 136 -24.23 19.25 -12.62
N GLY A 137 -25.12 20.14 -13.03
CA GLY A 137 -26.21 20.64 -12.23
C GLY A 137 -26.23 22.16 -12.18
N PHE A 138 -26.50 22.73 -11.01
CA PHE A 138 -26.49 24.19 -10.81
C PHE A 138 -25.09 24.77 -11.13
N LEU A 139 -24.03 24.00 -10.94
CA LEU A 139 -22.68 24.31 -11.35
C LEU A 139 -22.23 23.21 -12.31
N SER A 140 -22.00 23.56 -13.57
CA SER A 140 -21.49 22.66 -14.59
C SER A 140 -20.12 23.08 -15.05
N GLY A 141 -19.14 22.13 -15.07
CA GLY A 141 -17.77 22.41 -15.47
C GLY A 141 -16.77 21.42 -14.93
N LYS A 142 -15.49 21.76 -15.10
CA LYS A 142 -14.35 20.94 -14.65
C LYS A 142 -13.61 21.62 -13.52
N PHE A 143 -13.47 20.90 -12.41
CA PHE A 143 -12.59 21.27 -11.32
C PHE A 143 -11.29 20.49 -11.44
N TYR A 144 -10.19 21.16 -11.17
CA TYR A 144 -8.88 20.55 -11.07
C TYR A 144 -8.31 20.86 -9.70
N LEU A 145 -7.91 19.80 -9.01
CA LEU A 145 -7.17 19.87 -7.76
C LEU A 145 -5.74 19.39 -8.02
N PHE A 146 -4.76 20.20 -7.64
CA PHE A 146 -3.34 19.93 -7.78
C PHE A 146 -2.70 19.94 -6.40
N GLY A 147 -1.77 19.05 -6.14
CA GLY A 147 -0.99 19.05 -4.91
C GLY A 147 0.03 17.93 -4.88
N VAL A 148 1.01 18.09 -4.02
CA VAL A 148 2.00 17.04 -3.76
C VAL A 148 1.41 16.07 -2.74
N PRO A 149 1.24 14.78 -3.07
CA PRO A 149 0.69 13.82 -2.11
C PRO A 149 1.70 13.58 -0.99
N ARG A 150 1.23 13.62 0.25
CA ARG A 150 2.01 13.32 1.45
C ARG A 150 1.25 12.35 2.34
N PHE A 151 2.01 11.53 3.03
CA PHE A 151 1.47 10.66 4.05
C PHE A 151 1.87 11.18 5.44
N GLU A 152 0.87 11.38 6.29
CA GLU A 152 1.04 11.78 7.67
C GLU A 152 0.65 10.62 8.58
N SER A 153 1.59 10.18 9.45
CA SER A 153 1.30 9.11 10.41
C SER A 153 0.45 9.62 11.57
N THR A 154 -0.50 8.83 12.01
CA THR A 154 -1.26 9.10 13.23
C THR A 154 -0.44 8.66 14.44
N ARG A 155 -0.09 9.60 15.33
CA ARG A 155 0.66 9.31 16.56
C ARG A 155 -0.06 8.25 17.39
N GLY A 156 0.69 7.24 17.84
CA GLY A 156 0.19 6.17 18.72
C GLY A 156 -0.56 5.05 18.00
N SER A 157 -0.70 5.09 16.69
CA SER A 157 -1.27 4.00 15.89
C SER A 157 -0.18 3.33 15.07
N MET A 158 -0.04 2.01 15.18
CA MET A 158 0.89 1.23 14.37
C MET A 158 0.49 1.22 12.88
N ALA A 159 -0.81 1.35 12.58
CA ALA A 159 -1.37 1.32 11.23
C ALA A 159 -2.31 2.51 10.98
N GLY A 160 -1.94 3.70 11.42
CA GLY A 160 -2.76 4.88 11.25
C GLY A 160 -2.09 5.94 10.39
N GLY A 161 -2.85 6.55 9.49
CA GLY A 161 -2.31 7.64 8.68
C GLY A 161 -3.32 8.33 7.78
N LYS A 162 -2.92 9.51 7.35
CA LYS A 162 -3.67 10.34 6.43
C LYS A 162 -2.86 10.58 5.17
N LEU A 163 -3.48 10.37 4.02
CA LEU A 163 -2.96 10.88 2.77
C LEU A 163 -3.49 12.30 2.58
N THR A 164 -2.60 13.26 2.50
CA THR A 164 -2.91 14.69 2.31
C THR A 164 -2.30 15.20 1.01
N LEU A 165 -2.83 16.31 0.51
CA LEU A 165 -2.20 17.06 -0.55
C LEU A 165 -1.55 18.31 0.05
N ASP A 166 -0.23 18.41 -0.11
CA ASP A 166 0.52 19.58 0.31
C ASP A 166 0.35 20.69 -0.72
N HIS A 167 0.13 21.93 -0.23
CA HIS A 167 -0.12 23.11 -1.04
C HIS A 167 -1.21 22.91 -2.13
N PRO A 168 -2.44 22.48 -1.76
CA PRO A 168 -3.48 22.21 -2.73
C PRO A 168 -3.83 23.47 -3.52
N ARG A 169 -3.87 23.35 -4.83
CA ARG A 169 -4.29 24.40 -5.75
C ARG A 169 -5.53 23.97 -6.50
N PHE A 170 -6.47 24.89 -6.64
CA PHE A 170 -7.73 24.64 -7.33
C PHE A 170 -7.82 25.49 -8.58
N SER A 171 -8.29 24.89 -9.66
CA SER A 171 -8.68 25.57 -10.88
C SER A 171 -10.07 25.09 -11.28
N PHE A 172 -10.86 25.98 -11.84
CA PHE A 172 -12.19 25.67 -12.34
C PHE A 172 -12.38 26.26 -13.74
N THR A 173 -12.89 25.42 -14.63
CA THR A 173 -13.30 25.86 -15.99
C THR A 173 -14.80 25.62 -16.11
N SER A 174 -15.55 26.70 -16.37
CA SER A 174 -17.01 26.68 -16.53
C SER A 174 -17.40 26.36 -17.97
N ASP A 175 -18.48 25.62 -18.11
CA ASP A 175 -19.07 25.30 -19.41
C ASP A 175 -20.11 26.38 -19.89
N GLY A 176 -20.32 27.48 -19.11
CA GLY A 176 -21.33 28.49 -19.44
C GLY A 176 -21.02 29.92 -18.97
N PRO A 177 -21.61 30.92 -19.63
CA PRO A 177 -21.29 32.35 -19.39
C PRO A 177 -21.78 32.92 -18.06
N PHE A 178 -22.78 32.31 -17.41
CA PHE A 178 -23.38 32.81 -16.15
C PHE A 178 -22.63 32.36 -14.88
N THR A 179 -21.64 31.53 -15.00
CA THR A 179 -20.97 30.89 -13.87
C THR A 179 -19.98 31.82 -13.15
N THR A 180 -19.54 32.90 -13.79
CA THR A 180 -18.49 33.80 -13.25
C THR A 180 -18.95 34.58 -12.01
N LEU A 181 -20.21 35.00 -11.97
CA LEU A 181 -20.76 35.77 -10.84
C LEU A 181 -21.10 34.85 -9.64
N VAL A 182 -21.63 33.66 -9.91
CA VAL A 182 -21.96 32.69 -8.87
C VAL A 182 -20.68 32.08 -8.28
N LEU A 183 -19.65 31.94 -9.10
CA LEU A 183 -18.34 31.41 -8.70
C LEU A 183 -17.64 32.25 -7.63
N SER A 184 -17.82 33.56 -7.59
CA SER A 184 -17.18 34.42 -6.59
C SER A 184 -17.67 34.11 -5.16
N PHE A 185 -18.96 33.76 -4.99
CA PHE A 185 -19.55 33.40 -3.69
C PHE A 185 -19.37 31.92 -3.34
N VAL A 186 -19.45 31.03 -4.33
CA VAL A 186 -19.39 29.59 -4.13
C VAL A 186 -17.93 29.11 -4.08
N ARG A 187 -17.01 29.81 -4.74
CA ARG A 187 -15.59 29.44 -4.84
C ARG A 187 -14.93 29.24 -3.47
N GLN A 188 -15.12 30.19 -2.53
CA GLN A 188 -14.53 30.09 -1.20
C GLN A 188 -15.10 28.92 -0.38
N ARG A 189 -16.37 28.59 -0.58
CA ARG A 189 -17.02 27.49 0.12
C ARG A 189 -16.56 26.15 -0.48
N ILE A 190 -16.64 26.00 -1.79
CA ILE A 190 -16.16 24.80 -2.49
C ILE A 190 -14.67 24.59 -2.24
N GLN A 191 -13.87 25.67 -2.27
CA GLN A 191 -12.45 25.56 -1.97
C GLN A 191 -12.21 25.03 -0.55
N ARG A 192 -12.90 25.55 0.46
CA ARG A 192 -12.80 25.05 1.84
C ARG A 192 -13.28 23.61 1.98
N ASP A 193 -14.37 23.26 1.32
CA ASP A 193 -14.94 21.92 1.38
C ASP A 193 -14.05 20.91 0.65
N LEU A 194 -13.42 21.32 -0.46
CA LEU A 194 -12.44 20.51 -1.19
C LEU A 194 -11.08 20.43 -0.45
N GLU A 195 -10.64 21.50 0.22
CA GLU A 195 -9.46 21.49 1.08
C GLU A 195 -9.70 20.57 2.29
N ALA A 196 -10.88 20.63 2.87
CA ALA A 196 -11.30 19.71 3.94
C ALA A 196 -11.42 18.25 3.45
N ALA A 197 -11.76 18.03 2.17
CA ALA A 197 -11.83 16.72 1.53
C ALA A 197 -10.51 16.28 0.86
N ALA A 198 -9.51 17.16 0.80
CA ALA A 198 -8.21 16.89 0.19
C ALA A 198 -7.30 15.96 1.06
N TRP A 199 -7.84 15.40 2.10
CA TRP A 199 -7.20 14.38 2.92
C TRP A 199 -8.05 13.11 2.94
N TRP A 200 -7.37 12.00 2.95
CA TRP A 200 -8.00 10.69 3.08
C TRP A 200 -7.39 9.95 4.27
N ASP A 201 -8.25 9.57 5.22
CA ASP A 201 -7.86 8.71 6.32
C ASP A 201 -7.74 7.27 5.80
N VAL A 202 -6.52 6.81 5.62
CA VAL A 202 -6.22 5.44 5.16
C VAL A 202 -6.08 4.45 6.33
N THR A 203 -6.32 4.91 7.56
CA THR A 203 -6.25 4.06 8.76
C THR A 203 -7.16 2.84 8.65
N PRO A 204 -8.44 2.95 8.21
CA PRO A 204 -9.31 1.79 8.09
C PRO A 204 -8.79 0.75 7.07
N GLU A 205 -8.21 1.19 5.96
CA GLU A 205 -7.63 0.33 4.93
C GLU A 205 -6.39 -0.39 5.46
N LEU A 206 -5.51 0.34 6.12
CA LEU A 206 -4.31 -0.22 6.73
C LEU A 206 -4.66 -1.23 7.84
N GLN A 207 -5.62 -0.90 8.71
CA GLN A 207 -6.09 -1.81 9.76
C GLN A 207 -6.74 -3.07 9.17
N ARG A 208 -7.46 -2.97 8.06
CA ARG A 208 -8.01 -4.14 7.35
C ARG A 208 -6.93 -5.02 6.72
N ALA A 209 -5.81 -4.43 6.28
CA ALA A 209 -4.70 -5.16 5.69
C ALA A 209 -3.82 -5.88 6.75
N MET A 210 -3.78 -5.39 8.00
CA MET A 210 -2.93 -5.95 9.06
C MET A 210 -3.15 -7.44 9.30
N PRO A 211 -4.40 -7.96 9.46
CA PRO A 211 -4.61 -9.39 9.64
C PRO A 211 -4.10 -10.23 8.47
N GLY A 212 -4.22 -9.72 7.24
CA GLY A 212 -3.67 -10.39 6.06
C GLY A 212 -2.14 -10.44 6.05
N LEU A 213 -1.48 -9.37 6.48
CA LEU A 213 -0.03 -9.33 6.64
C LEU A 213 0.43 -10.28 7.76
N GLU A 214 -0.25 -10.31 8.90
CA GLU A 214 0.04 -11.23 9.98
C GLU A 214 -0.19 -12.70 9.55
N ALA A 215 -1.27 -12.99 8.83
CA ALA A 215 -1.51 -14.33 8.26
C ALA A 215 -0.43 -14.73 7.25
N ALA A 216 0.08 -13.77 6.47
CA ALA A 216 1.18 -14.01 5.54
C ALA A 216 2.50 -14.37 6.25
N LEU A 217 2.72 -13.84 7.45
CA LEU A 217 3.86 -14.17 8.33
C LEU A 217 3.64 -15.46 9.14
N ASN A 218 2.40 -15.96 9.23
CA ASN A 218 2.02 -17.13 10.04
C ASN A 218 1.32 -18.16 9.16
N ARG A 219 2.08 -18.87 8.32
CA ARG A 219 1.53 -19.83 7.37
C ARG A 219 2.32 -21.11 7.29
N GLU A 220 1.66 -22.18 6.92
CA GLU A 220 2.31 -23.44 6.57
C GLU A 220 3.09 -23.28 5.26
N LEU A 221 4.33 -23.71 5.29
CA LEU A 221 5.22 -23.73 4.12
C LEU A 221 5.27 -25.13 3.50
N THR A 222 5.36 -26.14 4.37
CA THR A 222 5.22 -27.57 4.07
C THR A 222 4.47 -28.22 5.21
N PRO A 223 4.05 -29.50 5.13
CA PRO A 223 3.44 -30.21 6.25
C PRO A 223 4.33 -30.25 7.51
N GLU A 224 5.66 -30.17 7.32
CA GLU A 224 6.65 -30.26 8.40
C GLU A 224 7.19 -28.90 8.83
N ALA A 225 6.87 -27.82 8.09
CA ALA A 225 7.44 -26.49 8.35
C ALA A 225 6.41 -25.39 8.24
N ARG A 226 6.36 -24.52 9.25
CA ARG A 226 5.52 -23.34 9.26
C ARG A 226 6.34 -22.09 9.53
N LEU A 227 5.88 -20.99 8.94
CA LEU A 227 6.37 -19.66 9.23
C LEU A 227 5.65 -19.12 10.45
N GLU A 228 6.38 -18.58 11.40
CA GLU A 228 5.86 -17.84 12.55
C GLU A 228 6.49 -16.45 12.57
N GLY A 229 5.62 -15.42 12.54
CA GLY A 229 6.10 -14.05 12.53
C GLY A 229 5.18 -13.11 13.28
N ARG A 230 5.75 -11.98 13.70
CA ARG A 230 5.05 -10.91 14.38
C ARG A 230 5.51 -9.57 13.84
N LEU A 231 4.57 -8.73 13.44
CA LEU A 231 4.84 -7.33 13.13
C LEU A 231 5.03 -6.53 14.42
N THR A 232 6.11 -5.76 14.48
CA THR A 232 6.41 -4.85 15.59
C THR A 232 6.49 -3.40 15.14
N GLU A 233 6.69 -3.17 13.82
CA GLU A 233 6.74 -1.86 13.22
C GLU A 233 5.96 -1.87 11.90
N PHE A 234 5.09 -0.89 11.74
CA PHE A 234 4.43 -0.56 10.50
C PHE A 234 4.36 0.97 10.41
N GLY A 235 5.12 1.53 9.51
CA GLY A 235 5.24 2.99 9.39
C GLY A 235 5.08 3.45 7.96
N PRO A 236 4.38 4.56 7.75
CA PRO A 236 4.32 5.21 6.46
C PRO A 236 5.69 5.80 6.10
N GLY A 237 5.96 5.77 4.83
CA GLY A 237 7.11 6.40 4.23
C GLY A 237 6.70 7.51 3.26
N GLU A 238 7.42 7.62 2.18
CA GLU A 238 7.25 8.63 1.14
C GLU A 238 6.17 8.21 0.14
N VAL A 239 5.42 9.18 -0.37
CA VAL A 239 4.52 9.00 -1.52
C VAL A 239 5.12 9.73 -2.72
N ARG A 240 5.18 9.06 -3.86
CA ARG A 240 5.71 9.61 -5.12
C ARG A 240 4.68 9.51 -6.23
N VAL A 241 4.71 10.52 -7.07
CA VAL A 241 3.91 10.58 -8.30
C VAL A 241 4.71 9.93 -9.42
N GLY A 242 4.25 8.76 -9.90
CA GLY A 242 4.84 8.05 -11.03
C GLY A 242 4.12 8.37 -12.34
N PRO A 243 4.59 7.83 -13.47
CA PRO A 243 3.95 8.04 -14.78
C PRO A 243 2.55 7.40 -14.87
N ASP A 244 2.35 6.25 -14.24
CA ASP A 244 1.13 5.44 -14.37
C ASP A 244 0.28 5.38 -13.09
N GLY A 245 0.75 5.98 -11.99
CA GLY A 245 0.06 5.92 -10.70
C GLY A 245 0.86 6.52 -9.56
N LEU A 246 0.36 6.30 -8.34
CA LEU A 246 1.01 6.72 -7.11
C LEU A 246 1.79 5.55 -6.52
N GLU A 247 3.00 5.83 -6.07
CA GLU A 247 3.84 4.91 -5.32
C GLU A 247 3.94 5.37 -3.87
N ALA A 248 3.66 4.47 -2.94
CA ALA A 248 3.82 4.73 -1.52
C ALA A 248 4.83 3.74 -0.93
N TRP A 249 5.72 4.24 -0.11
CA TRP A 249 6.71 3.41 0.58
C TRP A 249 6.30 3.26 2.04
N TYR A 250 6.32 2.01 2.53
CA TYR A 250 6.02 1.65 3.91
C TYR A 250 7.22 0.93 4.51
N ARG A 251 7.46 1.16 5.80
CA ARG A 251 8.43 0.38 6.57
C ARG A 251 7.66 -0.67 7.37
N LEU A 252 8.08 -1.93 7.19
CA LEU A 252 7.61 -3.05 7.97
C LEU A 252 8.78 -3.60 8.78
N GLY A 253 8.60 -3.80 10.06
CA GLY A 253 9.60 -4.43 10.92
C GLY A 253 8.95 -5.47 11.81
N GLY A 254 9.71 -6.46 12.20
CA GLY A 254 9.19 -7.52 13.04
C GLY A 254 10.17 -8.65 13.27
N GLN A 255 9.63 -9.74 13.75
CA GLN A 255 10.34 -10.99 13.94
C GLN A 255 9.71 -12.05 13.04
N ILE A 256 10.52 -12.95 12.53
CA ILE A 256 10.08 -14.06 11.70
C ILE A 256 10.97 -15.28 11.97
N GLY A 257 10.38 -16.43 12.07
CA GLY A 257 11.07 -17.70 12.25
C GLY A 257 10.39 -18.81 11.46
N VAL A 258 11.11 -19.89 11.23
CA VAL A 258 10.56 -21.13 10.68
C VAL A 258 10.60 -22.19 11.77
N VAL A 259 9.45 -22.75 12.07
CA VAL A 259 9.33 -23.87 13.01
C VAL A 259 9.20 -25.14 12.18
N VAL A 260 10.10 -26.07 12.43
CA VAL A 260 10.11 -27.38 11.77
C VAL A 260 9.62 -28.43 12.76
N ALA A 261 8.65 -29.24 12.36
CA ALA A 261 8.19 -30.37 13.18
C ALA A 261 9.33 -31.39 13.35
N PRO A 262 9.44 -32.05 14.50
CA PRO A 262 10.42 -33.11 14.68
C PRO A 262 10.19 -34.20 13.64
N LEU A 263 11.27 -34.66 13.00
CA LEU A 263 11.23 -35.82 12.11
C LEU A 263 10.90 -37.06 12.97
N ASN A 264 9.76 -37.66 12.74
CA ASN A 264 9.38 -38.96 13.37
C ASN A 264 10.16 -40.10 12.72
#